data_01b7c33cdb60d7dcc19d4527552dcf93
#
_entry.id   01b7c33cdb60d7dcc19d4527552dcf93
#
_cell.length_a   1.000
_cell.length_b   1.000
_cell.length_c   1.000
_cell.angle_alpha   90.00
_cell.angle_beta   90.00
_cell.angle_gamma   90.00
#
_symmetry.space_group_name_H-M   'P 1'
#
loop_
_entity.id
_entity.type
_entity.pdbx_description
1 polymer ?
#
loop_
_entity_poly.entity_id
_entity_poly.type
_entity_poly.pdbx_seq_one_letter_code
_entity_poly.pdbx_strand_id
1 'polypeptide(L)'
;MLSAEDNDLLTMTGETTPMGQYFRRFWQPVALVEELPDPDGAPMRVEVMGQELVAFRDTKGRLGLLDAHCPHRGAALYFGRNEDCGLRCVYHGWKFDVNGKAMDLPNIPPGARHHQTVSAKSYPSQERGDIVWAYLGPAAEDLPGGCLPELPEVEFAALDPAHRYVTKQYVDCNWAQIMEGDLDTSHFSFLHMPAPSVASNENPDAPADARRLRWIRNDPMPKFTVLPHDVGFVVGGMRAADDGQNYWRITQYTLPAHGTGPSTFPGETYFGFTMVPITDQSCWMYCYAWNPVREIGAEERAKLDQGHGIIANTGADYMPIRNRGNDYMIDREDQRNVSFTGIKGLAEQDLMIQESQGRIFDRTKETLTATDAAVVRFRRTVLEGAKALADTGEEPAAARMHGAYRVRPGSWIGGNEVSFDDVMLERFGDPLGRVV
;
A
#
# COMPACT_ATOMS: atom_id res chain seq x y z
N MET A 1 -16.55 -17.95 2.76
CA MET A 1 -16.91 -17.64 1.36
C MET A 1 -17.72 -16.35 1.34
N LEU A 2 -17.42 -15.45 0.41
CA LEU A 2 -18.26 -14.28 0.14
C LEU A 2 -19.42 -14.66 -0.80
N SER A 3 -20.49 -13.85 -0.81
CA SER A 3 -21.43 -13.83 -1.91
C SER A 3 -20.78 -13.23 -3.17
N ALA A 4 -21.34 -13.45 -4.35
CA ALA A 4 -20.86 -12.82 -5.58
C ALA A 4 -20.96 -11.28 -5.46
N GLU A 5 -22.04 -10.77 -4.88
CA GLU A 5 -22.27 -9.35 -4.64
C GLU A 5 -21.21 -8.75 -3.72
N ASP A 6 -20.88 -9.42 -2.60
CA ASP A 6 -19.82 -8.95 -1.69
C ASP A 6 -18.43 -9.06 -2.32
N ASN A 7 -18.18 -10.05 -3.18
CA ASN A 7 -16.93 -10.12 -3.93
C ASN A 7 -16.79 -8.95 -4.91
N ASP A 8 -17.84 -8.64 -5.67
CA ASP A 8 -17.84 -7.49 -6.57
C ASP A 8 -17.70 -6.17 -5.77
N LEU A 9 -18.44 -6.02 -4.66
CA LEU A 9 -18.33 -4.86 -3.80
C LEU A 9 -16.90 -4.66 -3.25
N LEU A 10 -16.22 -5.74 -2.86
CA LEU A 10 -14.86 -5.70 -2.36
C LEU A 10 -13.86 -5.29 -3.45
N THR A 11 -14.05 -5.76 -4.68
CA THR A 11 -13.01 -5.73 -5.70
C THR A 11 -13.12 -4.58 -6.69
N MET A 12 -14.34 -4.04 -6.90
CA MET A 12 -14.59 -2.95 -7.85
C MET A 12 -14.34 -1.58 -7.20
N THR A 13 -13.36 -0.83 -7.73
CA THR A 13 -12.88 0.43 -7.14
C THR A 13 -13.12 1.66 -8.02
N GLY A 14 -13.86 1.52 -9.11
CA GLY A 14 -14.22 2.62 -10.00
C GLY A 14 -15.00 3.75 -9.29
N GLU A 15 -15.08 4.92 -9.91
CA GLU A 15 -15.64 6.14 -9.30
C GLU A 15 -17.09 5.98 -8.80
N THR A 16 -17.88 5.14 -9.47
CA THR A 16 -19.31 4.94 -9.14
C THR A 16 -19.56 3.73 -8.23
N THR A 17 -18.54 2.97 -7.87
CA THR A 17 -18.69 1.78 -7.02
C THR A 17 -18.61 2.13 -5.53
N PRO A 18 -19.28 1.37 -4.64
CA PRO A 18 -19.23 1.64 -3.19
C PRO A 18 -17.81 1.61 -2.63
N MET A 19 -16.99 0.60 -3.00
CA MET A 19 -15.60 0.52 -2.55
C MET A 19 -14.76 1.66 -3.14
N GLY A 20 -14.95 2.03 -4.40
CA GLY A 20 -14.26 3.17 -5.01
C GLY A 20 -14.60 4.49 -4.32
N GLN A 21 -15.86 4.69 -3.93
CA GLN A 21 -16.27 5.84 -3.13
C GLN A 21 -15.68 5.81 -1.71
N TYR A 22 -15.57 4.62 -1.11
CA TYR A 22 -14.93 4.43 0.20
C TYR A 22 -13.44 4.78 0.17
N PHE A 23 -12.69 4.27 -0.80
CA PHE A 23 -11.26 4.59 -0.97
C PHE A 23 -11.00 6.08 -1.17
N ARG A 24 -11.87 6.77 -1.90
CA ARG A 24 -11.77 8.23 -2.15
C ARG A 24 -11.95 9.08 -0.90
N ARG A 25 -12.41 8.52 0.21
CA ARG A 25 -12.47 9.21 1.51
C ARG A 25 -11.11 9.30 2.21
N PHE A 26 -10.12 8.58 1.70
CA PHE A 26 -8.76 8.54 2.24
C PHE A 26 -7.77 9.14 1.24
N TRP A 27 -6.69 9.71 1.74
CA TRP A 27 -5.56 10.10 0.92
C TRP A 27 -4.92 8.88 0.26
N GLN A 28 -4.61 8.98 -1.03
CA GLN A 28 -4.02 7.92 -1.82
C GLN A 28 -2.62 8.31 -2.29
N PRO A 29 -1.59 7.46 -2.18
CA PRO A 29 -0.37 7.60 -2.93
C PRO A 29 -0.65 7.60 -4.45
N VAL A 30 -0.09 8.54 -5.18
CA VAL A 30 -0.31 8.64 -6.64
C VAL A 30 0.98 8.69 -7.45
N ALA A 31 2.10 9.07 -6.81
CA ALA A 31 3.43 9.07 -7.40
C ALA A 31 4.50 9.01 -6.32
N LEU A 32 5.73 8.69 -6.70
CA LEU A 32 6.91 9.02 -5.91
C LEU A 32 7.36 10.46 -6.25
N VAL A 33 7.92 11.17 -5.28
CA VAL A 33 8.42 12.55 -5.49
C VAL A 33 9.51 12.58 -6.57
N GLU A 34 10.33 11.53 -6.65
CA GLU A 34 11.40 11.39 -7.65
C GLU A 34 10.90 11.25 -9.11
N GLU A 35 9.61 10.92 -9.31
CA GLU A 35 9.02 10.85 -10.65
C GLU A 35 8.67 12.26 -11.20
N LEU A 36 8.67 13.28 -10.36
CA LEU A 36 8.37 14.68 -10.69
C LEU A 36 9.46 15.61 -10.10
N PRO A 37 10.74 15.43 -10.46
CA PRO A 37 11.83 16.09 -9.76
C PRO A 37 11.93 17.60 -10.05
N ASP A 38 11.66 18.03 -11.29
CA ASP A 38 12.01 19.34 -11.78
C ASP A 38 10.81 20.27 -12.00
N PRO A 39 10.91 21.54 -11.58
CA PRO A 39 9.99 22.59 -12.06
C PRO A 39 10.00 22.67 -13.58
N ASP A 40 8.82 22.89 -14.17
CA ASP A 40 8.60 22.86 -15.62
C ASP A 40 9.05 21.55 -16.32
N GLY A 41 9.26 20.48 -15.55
CA GLY A 41 9.54 19.14 -16.06
C GLY A 41 8.37 18.55 -16.86
N ALA A 42 8.60 17.39 -17.47
CA ALA A 42 7.56 16.69 -18.22
C ALA A 42 6.35 16.34 -17.35
N PRO A 43 5.11 16.57 -17.79
CA PRO A 43 3.93 16.08 -17.13
C PRO A 43 3.92 14.54 -17.08
N MET A 44 3.37 13.97 -16.02
CA MET A 44 3.26 12.52 -15.83
C MET A 44 1.81 12.08 -15.87
N ARG A 45 1.55 10.92 -16.49
CA ARG A 45 0.25 10.25 -16.37
C ARG A 45 0.13 9.57 -15.01
N VAL A 46 -1.01 9.72 -14.39
CA VAL A 46 -1.41 9.01 -13.17
C VAL A 46 -2.74 8.32 -13.46
N GLU A 47 -2.82 7.04 -13.15
CA GLU A 47 -4.08 6.31 -13.15
C GLU A 47 -4.33 5.74 -11.76
N VAL A 48 -5.48 6.01 -11.19
CA VAL A 48 -5.87 5.58 -9.85
C VAL A 48 -7.35 5.28 -9.79
N MET A 49 -7.72 4.06 -9.38
CA MET A 49 -9.11 3.60 -9.31
C MET A 49 -9.87 3.81 -10.63
N GLY A 50 -9.22 3.49 -11.78
CA GLY A 50 -9.75 3.68 -13.12
C GLY A 50 -9.90 5.14 -13.58
N GLN A 51 -9.39 6.09 -12.83
CA GLN A 51 -9.43 7.51 -13.15
C GLN A 51 -8.09 7.98 -13.71
N GLU A 52 -8.11 8.55 -14.91
CA GLU A 52 -6.93 9.13 -15.56
C GLU A 52 -6.70 10.58 -15.11
N LEU A 53 -5.50 10.86 -14.64
CA LEU A 53 -5.05 12.16 -14.17
C LEU A 53 -3.73 12.54 -14.82
N VAL A 54 -3.36 13.83 -14.72
CA VAL A 54 -2.03 14.34 -15.09
C VAL A 54 -1.42 15.07 -13.89
N ALA A 55 -0.22 14.67 -13.52
CA ALA A 55 0.59 15.34 -12.50
C ALA A 55 1.69 16.17 -13.16
N PHE A 56 2.01 17.32 -12.58
CA PHE A 56 3.11 18.18 -13.05
C PHE A 56 3.61 19.06 -11.91
N ARG A 57 4.85 19.52 -12.04
CA ARG A 57 5.44 20.50 -11.13
C ARG A 57 5.65 21.81 -11.88
N ASP A 58 4.97 22.87 -11.45
CA ASP A 58 5.00 24.16 -12.15
C ASP A 58 6.35 24.89 -11.97
N THR A 59 6.54 26.03 -12.66
CA THR A 59 7.74 26.88 -12.60
C THR A 59 8.19 27.26 -11.17
N LYS A 60 7.24 27.29 -10.22
CA LYS A 60 7.51 27.61 -8.81
C LYS A 60 7.73 26.36 -7.96
N GLY A 61 7.81 25.19 -8.56
CA GLY A 61 7.95 23.92 -7.87
C GLY A 61 6.66 23.41 -7.18
N ARG A 62 5.50 24.04 -7.44
CA ARG A 62 4.22 23.61 -6.88
C ARG A 62 3.68 22.41 -7.65
N LEU A 63 3.19 21.44 -6.92
CA LEU A 63 2.55 20.25 -7.48
C LEU A 63 1.14 20.58 -7.97
N GLY A 64 0.80 20.15 -9.18
CA GLY A 64 -0.53 20.15 -9.75
C GLY A 64 -0.97 18.74 -10.11
N LEU A 65 -2.21 18.39 -9.77
CA LEU A 65 -2.86 17.15 -10.16
C LEU A 65 -4.22 17.49 -10.75
N LEU A 66 -4.38 17.27 -12.04
CA LEU A 66 -5.58 17.61 -12.80
C LEU A 66 -6.18 16.38 -13.47
N ASP A 67 -7.48 16.46 -13.85
CA ASP A 67 -8.05 15.50 -14.80
C ASP A 67 -7.16 15.42 -16.06
N ALA A 68 -7.00 14.23 -16.59
CA ALA A 68 -6.10 13.99 -17.72
C ALA A 68 -6.47 14.77 -19.00
N HIS A 69 -7.73 15.22 -19.12
CA HIS A 69 -8.28 15.75 -20.34
C HIS A 69 -8.65 17.24 -20.24
N CYS A 70 -8.24 17.99 -21.25
CA CYS A 70 -8.56 19.41 -21.35
C CYS A 70 -10.08 19.62 -21.46
N PRO A 71 -10.68 20.46 -20.61
CA PRO A 71 -12.14 20.69 -20.58
C PRO A 71 -12.69 21.32 -21.85
N HIS A 72 -11.84 21.82 -22.75
CA HIS A 72 -12.27 22.38 -24.03
C HIS A 72 -12.83 21.30 -24.98
N ARG A 73 -12.03 20.29 -25.32
CA ARG A 73 -12.37 19.23 -26.29
C ARG A 73 -11.67 17.90 -26.02
N GLY A 74 -11.38 17.58 -24.78
CA GLY A 74 -10.89 16.28 -24.37
C GLY A 74 -9.47 15.92 -24.79
N ALA A 75 -8.64 16.87 -25.23
CA ALA A 75 -7.24 16.59 -25.56
C ALA A 75 -6.49 16.21 -24.27
N ALA A 76 -5.64 15.16 -24.33
CA ALA A 76 -4.86 14.75 -23.17
C ALA A 76 -3.83 15.82 -22.78
N LEU A 77 -3.93 16.30 -21.54
CA LEU A 77 -3.03 17.33 -20.98
C LEU A 77 -1.61 16.81 -20.76
N TYR A 78 -1.40 15.51 -20.74
CA TYR A 78 -0.07 14.89 -20.71
C TYR A 78 0.84 15.39 -21.86
N PHE A 79 0.29 15.65 -23.04
CA PHE A 79 1.05 16.21 -24.17
C PHE A 79 1.22 17.72 -24.06
N GLY A 80 0.73 18.33 -22.97
CA GLY A 80 0.78 19.75 -22.72
C GLY A 80 2.19 20.28 -22.48
N ARG A 81 2.34 21.60 -22.58
CA ARG A 81 3.55 22.30 -22.21
C ARG A 81 3.44 22.79 -20.78
N ASN A 82 4.33 22.31 -19.93
CA ASN A 82 4.47 22.80 -18.55
C ASN A 82 5.40 24.03 -18.59
N GLU A 83 4.82 25.22 -18.43
CA GLU A 83 5.54 26.50 -18.61
C GLU A 83 4.84 27.64 -17.88
N ASP A 84 5.58 28.64 -17.41
CA ASP A 84 5.05 29.86 -16.78
C ASP A 84 3.93 29.59 -15.77
N CYS A 85 4.22 28.76 -14.79
CA CYS A 85 3.32 28.40 -13.68
C CYS A 85 2.02 27.67 -14.07
N GLY A 86 2.00 26.94 -15.20
CA GLY A 86 0.81 26.18 -15.58
C GLY A 86 1.02 25.23 -16.74
N LEU A 87 0.07 24.33 -16.91
CA LEU A 87 0.04 23.31 -17.96
C LEU A 87 -0.80 23.80 -19.14
N ARG A 88 -0.17 23.97 -20.30
CA ARG A 88 -0.78 24.46 -21.54
C ARG A 88 -1.16 23.30 -22.45
N CYS A 89 -2.44 23.19 -22.77
CA CYS A 89 -2.94 22.27 -23.78
C CYS A 89 -2.42 22.64 -25.17
N VAL A 90 -1.78 21.69 -25.85
CA VAL A 90 -1.18 21.94 -27.19
C VAL A 90 -2.22 22.05 -28.31
N TYR A 91 -3.49 21.70 -28.05
CA TYR A 91 -4.51 21.73 -29.10
C TYR A 91 -4.98 23.16 -29.42
N HIS A 92 -5.35 23.96 -28.40
CA HIS A 92 -5.83 25.34 -28.61
C HIS A 92 -5.20 26.36 -27.65
N GLY A 93 -4.11 25.99 -26.95
CA GLY A 93 -3.38 26.87 -26.07
C GLY A 93 -4.01 27.19 -24.71
N TRP A 94 -5.10 26.54 -24.33
CA TRP A 94 -5.70 26.73 -23.02
C TRP A 94 -4.72 26.31 -21.92
N LYS A 95 -4.50 27.19 -20.96
CA LYS A 95 -3.51 26.99 -19.89
C LYS A 95 -4.16 27.02 -18.53
N PHE A 96 -3.81 26.07 -17.68
CA PHE A 96 -4.36 25.89 -16.34
C PHE A 96 -3.24 25.92 -15.30
N ASP A 97 -3.48 26.56 -14.16
CA ASP A 97 -2.57 26.50 -13.02
C ASP A 97 -2.72 25.18 -12.24
N VAL A 98 -1.92 25.02 -11.17
CA VAL A 98 -1.94 23.80 -10.31
C VAL A 98 -3.28 23.51 -9.64
N ASN A 99 -4.15 24.52 -9.52
CA ASN A 99 -5.51 24.40 -8.99
C ASN A 99 -6.56 24.26 -10.11
N GLY A 100 -6.15 24.06 -11.35
CA GLY A 100 -7.03 23.93 -12.50
C GLY A 100 -7.65 25.23 -13.00
N LYS A 101 -7.30 26.37 -12.42
CA LYS A 101 -7.85 27.67 -12.85
C LYS A 101 -7.29 28.04 -14.23
N ALA A 102 -8.16 28.48 -15.14
CA ALA A 102 -7.73 28.97 -16.45
C ALA A 102 -6.87 30.24 -16.30
N MET A 103 -5.65 30.20 -16.84
CA MET A 103 -4.69 31.31 -16.87
C MET A 103 -4.72 32.05 -18.21
N ASP A 104 -4.90 31.27 -19.29
CA ASP A 104 -4.88 31.80 -20.66
C ASP A 104 -5.83 30.98 -21.55
N LEU A 105 -6.67 31.66 -22.30
CA LEU A 105 -7.64 31.10 -23.24
C LEU A 105 -7.51 31.85 -24.61
N PRO A 106 -6.44 31.63 -25.38
CA PRO A 106 -6.05 32.52 -26.49
C PRO A 106 -7.07 32.58 -27.64
N ASN A 107 -7.91 31.56 -27.79
CA ASN A 107 -8.97 31.54 -28.80
C ASN A 107 -10.34 32.06 -28.28
N ILE A 108 -10.36 32.64 -27.09
CA ILE A 108 -11.55 33.25 -26.49
C ILE A 108 -11.39 34.77 -26.48
N PRO A 109 -12.38 35.56 -26.94
CA PRO A 109 -12.28 37.02 -26.90
C PRO A 109 -12.01 37.56 -25.48
N PRO A 110 -11.14 38.59 -25.35
CA PRO A 110 -10.92 39.22 -24.04
C PRO A 110 -12.20 39.68 -23.39
N GLY A 111 -12.37 39.44 -22.09
CA GLY A 111 -13.57 39.79 -21.31
C GLY A 111 -14.78 38.87 -21.47
N ALA A 112 -14.66 37.81 -22.29
CA ALA A 112 -15.71 36.81 -22.36
C ALA A 112 -15.86 36.06 -21.03
N ARG A 113 -17.09 35.66 -20.68
CA ARG A 113 -17.43 34.95 -19.44
C ARG A 113 -16.58 33.69 -19.21
N HIS A 114 -16.16 33.04 -20.27
CA HIS A 114 -15.31 31.82 -20.21
C HIS A 114 -14.03 31.98 -19.37
N HIS A 115 -13.41 33.18 -19.36
CA HIS A 115 -12.23 33.44 -18.52
C HIS A 115 -12.48 33.35 -17.02
N GLN A 116 -13.76 33.38 -16.59
CA GLN A 116 -14.17 33.29 -15.19
C GLN A 116 -14.79 31.93 -14.83
N THR A 117 -15.27 31.17 -15.81
CA THR A 117 -16.07 29.95 -15.60
C THR A 117 -15.35 28.67 -16.01
N VAL A 118 -14.32 28.76 -16.84
CA VAL A 118 -13.55 27.57 -17.28
C VAL A 118 -12.51 27.20 -16.24
N SER A 119 -12.51 25.94 -15.86
CA SER A 119 -11.44 25.31 -15.06
C SER A 119 -11.23 23.86 -15.49
N ALA A 120 -10.03 23.35 -15.33
CA ALA A 120 -9.77 21.91 -15.28
C ALA A 120 -10.08 21.43 -13.86
N LYS A 121 -10.64 20.22 -13.71
CA LYS A 121 -10.83 19.65 -12.38
C LYS A 121 -9.45 19.33 -11.79
N SER A 122 -9.21 19.80 -10.56
CA SER A 122 -7.97 19.58 -9.81
C SER A 122 -8.23 18.82 -8.53
N TYR A 123 -7.20 18.15 -8.03
CA TYR A 123 -7.27 17.34 -6.82
C TYR A 123 -6.24 17.84 -5.81
N PRO A 124 -6.66 17.99 -4.52
CA PRO A 124 -5.73 18.30 -3.45
C PRO A 124 -4.60 17.28 -3.41
N SER A 125 -3.36 17.77 -3.34
CA SER A 125 -2.18 16.92 -3.31
C SER A 125 -1.12 17.48 -2.36
N GLN A 126 -0.35 16.60 -1.73
CA GLN A 126 0.70 16.92 -0.78
C GLN A 126 1.87 15.95 -0.94
N GLU A 127 3.09 16.42 -0.65
CA GLU A 127 4.28 15.61 -0.57
C GLU A 127 4.61 15.29 0.89
N ARG A 128 4.75 13.99 1.19
CA ARG A 128 5.20 13.55 2.51
C ARG A 128 5.84 12.17 2.40
N GLY A 129 7.04 12.00 2.99
CA GLY A 129 7.71 10.70 3.04
C GLY A 129 8.09 10.17 1.66
N ASP A 130 8.57 11.07 0.76
CA ASP A 130 8.96 10.77 -0.62
C ASP A 130 7.81 10.31 -1.53
N ILE A 131 6.57 10.45 -1.06
CA ILE A 131 5.34 10.10 -1.78
C ILE A 131 4.52 11.36 -2.05
N VAL A 132 3.95 11.43 -3.25
CA VAL A 132 2.88 12.36 -3.63
C VAL A 132 1.55 11.73 -3.27
N TRP A 133 0.84 12.34 -2.33
CA TRP A 133 -0.48 11.93 -1.89
C TRP A 133 -1.54 12.80 -2.53
N ALA A 134 -2.67 12.22 -2.92
CA ALA A 134 -3.83 12.92 -3.46
C ALA A 134 -5.11 12.56 -2.70
N TYR A 135 -6.00 13.54 -2.58
CA TYR A 135 -7.35 13.32 -2.10
C TYR A 135 -8.33 13.40 -3.28
N LEU A 136 -9.04 12.29 -3.54
CA LEU A 136 -9.92 12.14 -4.71
C LEU A 136 -11.41 12.13 -4.31
N GLY A 137 -11.70 12.41 -3.05
CA GLY A 137 -13.05 12.42 -2.51
C GLY A 137 -13.81 13.73 -2.78
N PRO A 138 -14.90 13.98 -2.06
CA PRO A 138 -15.69 15.20 -2.16
C PRO A 138 -14.88 16.46 -1.86
N ALA A 139 -15.34 17.59 -2.36
CA ALA A 139 -14.77 18.90 -2.02
C ALA A 139 -14.91 19.19 -0.52
N ALA A 140 -14.03 20.04 0.02
CA ALA A 140 -14.00 20.33 1.45
C ALA A 140 -15.37 20.82 1.98
N GLU A 141 -16.05 21.66 1.21
CA GLU A 141 -17.37 22.21 1.55
C GLU A 141 -18.48 21.16 1.63
N ASP A 142 -18.31 20.01 0.98
CA ASP A 142 -19.28 18.91 0.97
C ASP A 142 -19.02 17.88 2.09
N LEU A 143 -17.92 18.06 2.83
CA LEU A 143 -17.51 17.16 3.90
C LEU A 143 -17.96 17.66 5.29
N PRO A 144 -18.15 16.75 6.26
CA PRO A 144 -18.38 17.13 7.65
C PRO A 144 -17.28 18.05 8.18
N GLY A 145 -17.69 19.22 8.72
CA GLY A 145 -16.78 20.24 9.23
C GLY A 145 -16.20 21.17 8.18
N GLY A 146 -16.57 21.05 6.90
CA GLY A 146 -16.14 21.96 5.83
C GLY A 146 -14.64 21.92 5.52
N CYS A 147 -13.95 20.81 5.83
CA CYS A 147 -12.52 20.66 5.60
C CYS A 147 -12.16 19.24 5.14
N LEU A 148 -11.08 19.14 4.40
CA LEU A 148 -10.51 17.85 4.01
C LEU A 148 -9.99 17.09 5.24
N PRO A 149 -9.94 15.74 5.21
CA PRO A 149 -9.20 14.98 6.20
C PRO A 149 -7.71 15.35 6.17
N GLU A 150 -7.05 15.31 7.31
CA GLU A 150 -5.60 15.46 7.36
C GLU A 150 -4.92 14.21 6.78
N LEU A 151 -3.71 14.40 6.22
CA LEU A 151 -2.91 13.30 5.70
C LEU A 151 -2.53 12.34 6.84
N PRO A 152 -2.69 11.00 6.68
CA PRO A 152 -2.36 10.04 7.72
C PRO A 152 -0.90 10.15 8.16
N GLU A 153 -0.68 10.12 9.46
CA GLU A 153 0.65 10.19 10.06
C GLU A 153 1.31 8.80 10.12
N VAL A 154 1.55 8.19 8.96
CA VAL A 154 2.33 6.96 8.90
C VAL A 154 3.77 7.25 9.34
N GLU A 155 4.33 6.42 10.23
CA GLU A 155 5.58 6.73 10.92
C GLU A 155 6.74 7.01 9.97
N PHE A 156 6.95 6.18 8.95
CA PHE A 156 8.07 6.35 8.01
C PHE A 156 8.10 7.75 7.37
N ALA A 157 6.93 8.31 7.10
CA ALA A 157 6.80 9.57 6.38
C ALA A 157 7.18 10.80 7.23
N ALA A 158 7.25 10.63 8.56
CA ALA A 158 7.69 11.67 9.49
C ALA A 158 9.19 11.63 9.80
N LEU A 159 9.89 10.56 9.42
CA LEU A 159 11.32 10.39 9.69
C LEU A 159 12.19 11.17 8.70
N ASP A 160 13.45 11.42 9.09
CA ASP A 160 14.46 11.94 8.16
C ASP A 160 14.66 10.97 6.98
N PRO A 161 14.94 11.47 5.75
CA PRO A 161 15.20 10.63 4.58
C PRO A 161 16.30 9.57 4.78
N ALA A 162 17.28 9.82 5.66
CA ALA A 162 18.31 8.83 5.99
C ALA A 162 17.74 7.58 6.70
N HIS A 163 16.60 7.72 7.37
CA HIS A 163 15.94 6.70 8.18
C HIS A 163 14.86 5.91 7.43
N ARG A 164 14.57 6.26 6.18
CA ARG A 164 13.56 5.60 5.36
C ARG A 164 14.07 5.26 3.96
N TYR A 165 13.43 4.30 3.35
CA TYR A 165 13.55 3.95 1.94
C TYR A 165 12.15 3.76 1.40
N VAL A 166 11.83 4.38 0.25
CA VAL A 166 10.50 4.35 -0.34
C VAL A 166 10.61 4.04 -1.82
N THR A 167 9.78 3.14 -2.29
CA THR A 167 9.66 2.77 -3.70
C THR A 167 8.24 2.31 -4.00
N LYS A 168 7.97 1.88 -5.22
CA LYS A 168 6.72 1.21 -5.58
C LYS A 168 6.98 0.03 -6.51
N GLN A 169 5.99 -0.85 -6.63
CA GLN A 169 6.02 -1.95 -7.59
C GLN A 169 4.63 -2.18 -8.16
N TYR A 170 4.59 -2.56 -9.45
CA TYR A 170 3.37 -2.93 -10.12
C TYR A 170 2.93 -4.32 -9.70
N VAL A 171 1.61 -4.50 -9.54
CA VAL A 171 0.99 -5.80 -9.22
C VAL A 171 -0.13 -6.09 -10.20
N ASP A 172 -0.09 -7.28 -10.82
CA ASP A 172 -1.00 -7.70 -11.89
C ASP A 172 -2.22 -8.47 -11.37
N CYS A 173 -2.78 -8.01 -10.25
CA CYS A 173 -4.04 -8.50 -9.69
C CYS A 173 -4.74 -7.45 -8.82
N ASN A 174 -5.93 -7.81 -8.35
CA ASN A 174 -6.76 -6.95 -7.51
C ASN A 174 -6.12 -6.67 -6.15
N TRP A 175 -6.28 -5.46 -5.64
CA TRP A 175 -5.72 -4.96 -4.38
C TRP A 175 -6.04 -5.84 -3.16
N ALA A 176 -7.25 -6.42 -3.10
CA ALA A 176 -7.67 -7.22 -1.96
C ALA A 176 -6.87 -8.53 -1.85
N GLN A 177 -6.41 -9.12 -2.97
CA GLN A 177 -5.59 -10.33 -2.96
C GLN A 177 -4.26 -10.12 -2.25
N ILE A 178 -3.65 -8.95 -2.45
CA ILE A 178 -2.39 -8.60 -1.79
C ILE A 178 -2.60 -8.39 -0.29
N MET A 179 -3.65 -7.65 0.08
CA MET A 179 -3.96 -7.43 1.50
C MET A 179 -4.28 -8.73 2.24
N GLU A 180 -4.97 -9.66 1.57
CA GLU A 180 -5.25 -10.99 2.11
C GLU A 180 -3.98 -11.79 2.33
N GLY A 181 -3.02 -11.73 1.39
CA GLY A 181 -1.72 -12.40 1.51
C GLY A 181 -0.86 -11.85 2.65
N ASP A 182 -0.82 -10.53 2.83
CA ASP A 182 -0.07 -9.90 3.93
C ASP A 182 -0.61 -10.29 5.32
N LEU A 183 -1.93 -10.39 5.44
CA LEU A 183 -2.60 -10.71 6.69
C LEU A 183 -2.57 -12.21 7.04
N ASP A 184 -2.26 -13.07 6.07
CA ASP A 184 -2.08 -14.50 6.29
C ASP A 184 -0.64 -14.81 6.73
N THR A 185 -0.41 -14.99 8.03
CA THR A 185 0.92 -15.43 8.50
C THR A 185 1.14 -16.94 8.35
N SER A 186 0.14 -17.75 7.96
CA SER A 186 0.27 -19.20 7.85
C SER A 186 1.06 -19.64 6.61
N HIS A 187 0.96 -18.89 5.50
CA HIS A 187 1.69 -19.18 4.27
C HIS A 187 3.22 -19.17 4.44
N PHE A 188 3.73 -18.42 5.42
CA PHE A 188 5.16 -18.38 5.73
C PHE A 188 5.74 -19.75 6.06
N SER A 189 4.93 -20.69 6.54
CA SER A 189 5.39 -22.06 6.86
C SER A 189 5.71 -22.90 5.63
N PHE A 190 5.41 -22.43 4.43
CA PHE A 190 5.65 -23.08 3.15
C PHE A 190 6.30 -22.15 2.13
N LEU A 191 5.60 -21.09 1.72
CA LEU A 191 5.95 -20.26 0.57
C LEU A 191 7.40 -19.73 0.63
N HIS A 192 7.82 -19.25 1.80
CA HIS A 192 9.14 -18.60 2.00
C HIS A 192 10.18 -19.52 2.63
N MET A 193 9.88 -20.83 2.70
CA MET A 193 10.79 -21.77 3.35
C MET A 193 11.86 -22.30 2.39
N PRO A 194 13.03 -22.70 2.92
CA PRO A 194 13.97 -23.53 2.17
C PRO A 194 13.34 -24.88 1.83
N ALA A 195 13.89 -25.56 0.84
CA ALA A 195 13.49 -26.92 0.51
C ALA A 195 13.70 -27.85 1.71
N PRO A 196 12.86 -28.89 1.90
CA PRO A 196 12.97 -29.80 3.06
C PRO A 196 14.35 -30.44 3.25
N SER A 197 15.08 -30.67 2.15
CA SER A 197 16.45 -31.20 2.15
C SER A 197 17.48 -30.24 2.78
N VAL A 198 17.25 -28.96 2.75
CA VAL A 198 18.16 -27.92 3.30
C VAL A 198 17.81 -27.57 4.74
N ALA A 199 16.56 -27.66 5.09
CA ALA A 199 16.01 -27.23 6.38
C ALA A 199 16.52 -28.04 7.60
N SER A 200 17.20 -29.18 7.38
CA SER A 200 17.70 -30.05 8.46
C SER A 200 18.99 -29.57 9.13
N ASN A 201 19.67 -28.56 8.60
CA ASN A 201 20.98 -28.11 9.05
C ASN A 201 20.97 -26.84 9.93
N GLU A 202 19.85 -26.47 10.49
CA GLU A 202 19.74 -25.27 11.31
C GLU A 202 20.40 -25.44 12.69
N ASN A 203 21.19 -24.43 13.09
CA ASN A 203 21.82 -24.41 14.40
C ASN A 203 20.76 -24.12 15.51
N PRO A 204 20.52 -25.05 16.46
CA PRO A 204 19.56 -24.84 17.53
C PRO A 204 19.96 -23.71 18.51
N ASP A 205 21.26 -23.39 18.58
CA ASP A 205 21.81 -22.37 19.48
C ASP A 205 21.93 -20.99 18.81
N ALA A 206 21.42 -20.83 17.58
CA ALA A 206 21.43 -19.56 16.89
C ALA A 206 20.60 -18.49 17.63
N PRO A 207 20.90 -17.18 17.48
CA PRO A 207 20.07 -16.11 18.02
C PRO A 207 18.58 -16.23 17.62
N ALA A 208 17.68 -15.65 18.41
CA ALA A 208 16.24 -15.79 18.25
C ALA A 208 15.73 -15.35 16.87
N ASP A 209 16.29 -14.28 16.32
CA ASP A 209 16.00 -13.78 14.97
C ASP A 209 16.34 -14.79 13.87
N ALA A 210 17.43 -15.54 14.03
CA ALA A 210 17.81 -16.63 13.11
C ALA A 210 16.96 -17.89 13.32
N ARG A 211 16.46 -18.14 14.55
CA ARG A 211 15.64 -19.32 14.86
C ARG A 211 14.16 -19.18 14.44
N ARG A 212 13.69 -17.96 14.16
CA ARG A 212 12.28 -17.69 13.81
C ARG A 212 11.76 -18.53 12.63
N LEU A 213 12.58 -18.77 11.61
CA LEU A 213 12.20 -19.60 10.46
C LEU A 213 11.91 -21.05 10.86
N ARG A 214 12.66 -21.59 11.82
CA ARG A 214 12.42 -22.94 12.36
C ARG A 214 11.07 -23.03 13.07
N TRP A 215 10.72 -22.05 13.91
CA TRP A 215 9.42 -22.03 14.60
C TRP A 215 8.26 -21.86 13.62
N ILE A 216 8.41 -20.98 12.62
CA ILE A 216 7.41 -20.78 11.57
C ILE A 216 7.18 -22.07 10.77
N ARG A 217 8.24 -22.78 10.40
CA ARG A 217 8.15 -24.05 9.68
C ARG A 217 7.55 -25.17 10.51
N ASN A 218 7.92 -25.26 11.79
CA ASN A 218 7.52 -26.37 12.66
C ASN A 218 6.09 -26.23 13.18
N ASP A 219 5.52 -25.01 13.17
CA ASP A 219 4.14 -24.76 13.55
C ASP A 219 3.39 -24.04 12.42
N PRO A 220 2.84 -24.80 11.44
CA PRO A 220 2.11 -24.25 10.32
C PRO A 220 0.70 -23.77 10.66
N MET A 221 0.23 -23.97 11.89
CA MET A 221 -1.10 -23.59 12.35
C MET A 221 -1.04 -22.53 13.46
N PRO A 222 -0.60 -21.31 13.16
CA PRO A 222 -0.55 -20.25 14.16
C PRO A 222 -1.93 -19.99 14.76
N LYS A 223 -1.94 -19.70 16.06
CA LYS A 223 -3.16 -19.21 16.72
C LYS A 223 -3.25 -17.70 16.53
N PHE A 224 -4.39 -17.26 16.01
CA PHE A 224 -4.62 -15.85 15.74
C PHE A 224 -5.33 -15.14 16.89
N THR A 225 -4.84 -13.93 17.20
CA THR A 225 -5.57 -12.92 17.97
C THR A 225 -5.67 -11.67 17.12
N VAL A 226 -6.88 -11.12 16.98
CA VAL A 226 -7.13 -9.91 16.17
C VAL A 226 -7.82 -8.88 17.07
N LEU A 227 -7.14 -7.76 17.31
CA LEU A 227 -7.67 -6.67 18.14
C LEU A 227 -7.96 -5.45 17.25
N PRO A 228 -9.20 -4.93 17.26
CA PRO A 228 -9.55 -3.73 16.51
C PRO A 228 -8.92 -2.49 17.15
N HIS A 229 -8.64 -1.49 16.30
CA HIS A 229 -8.30 -0.13 16.72
C HIS A 229 -8.99 0.89 15.81
N ASP A 230 -8.85 2.17 16.12
CA ASP A 230 -9.63 3.25 15.50
C ASP A 230 -9.49 3.33 13.97
N VAL A 231 -8.36 2.92 13.43
CA VAL A 231 -8.06 3.00 11.99
C VAL A 231 -7.85 1.64 11.32
N GLY A 232 -8.18 0.53 12.01
CA GLY A 232 -7.99 -0.82 11.47
C GLY A 232 -7.94 -1.90 12.55
N PHE A 233 -6.91 -2.74 12.53
CA PHE A 233 -6.71 -3.80 13.54
C PHE A 233 -5.26 -4.30 13.55
N VAL A 234 -4.84 -4.84 14.71
CA VAL A 234 -3.59 -5.58 14.86
C VAL A 234 -3.85 -7.08 14.88
N VAL A 235 -2.94 -7.83 14.27
CA VAL A 235 -2.97 -9.29 14.19
C VAL A 235 -1.76 -9.86 14.92
N GLY A 236 -1.99 -10.73 15.91
CA GLY A 236 -0.99 -11.57 16.54
C GLY A 236 -1.10 -13.00 16.03
N GLY A 237 -0.09 -13.51 15.37
CA GLY A 237 0.05 -14.91 14.98
C GLY A 237 1.01 -15.63 15.92
N MET A 238 0.48 -16.44 16.84
CA MET A 238 1.25 -17.17 17.87
C MET A 238 1.65 -18.56 17.38
N ARG A 239 2.91 -18.91 17.58
CA ARG A 239 3.47 -20.23 17.33
C ARG A 239 4.25 -20.74 18.52
N ALA A 240 4.32 -22.05 18.67
CA ALA A 240 5.23 -22.66 19.63
C ALA A 240 6.69 -22.36 19.26
N ALA A 241 7.46 -21.90 20.25
CA ALA A 241 8.91 -21.73 20.17
C ALA A 241 9.63 -22.75 21.05
N ASP A 242 10.95 -22.57 21.25
CA ASP A 242 11.73 -23.47 22.07
C ASP A 242 11.40 -23.31 23.58
N ASP A 243 11.72 -24.33 24.36
CA ASP A 243 11.70 -24.30 25.83
C ASP A 243 10.36 -23.85 26.47
N GLY A 244 9.23 -24.19 25.83
CA GLY A 244 7.90 -23.83 26.32
C GLY A 244 7.59 -22.34 26.16
N GLN A 245 8.28 -21.65 25.26
CA GLN A 245 7.99 -20.27 24.89
C GLN A 245 7.02 -20.20 23.69
N ASN A 246 6.45 -19.03 23.49
CA ASN A 246 5.69 -18.67 22.31
C ASN A 246 6.45 -17.62 21.50
N TYR A 247 6.40 -17.76 20.18
CA TYR A 247 6.82 -16.75 19.20
C TYR A 247 5.57 -16.07 18.64
N TRP A 248 5.51 -14.77 18.77
CA TRP A 248 4.45 -13.93 18.21
C TRP A 248 4.95 -13.17 17.00
N ARG A 249 4.19 -13.22 15.93
CA ARG A 249 4.34 -12.40 14.74
C ARG A 249 3.20 -11.39 14.70
N ILE A 250 3.53 -10.11 14.75
CA ILE A 250 2.58 -9.00 14.92
C ILE A 250 2.55 -8.18 13.64
N THR A 251 1.38 -8.10 13.02
CA THR A 251 1.13 -7.36 11.77
C THR A 251 0.05 -6.31 12.03
N GLN A 252 0.19 -5.13 11.45
CA GLN A 252 -0.80 -4.05 11.52
C GLN A 252 -1.49 -3.91 10.15
N TYR A 253 -2.78 -3.71 10.19
CA TYR A 253 -3.59 -3.26 9.07
C TYR A 253 -4.24 -1.94 9.41
N THR A 254 -4.10 -0.94 8.52
CA THR A 254 -4.81 0.33 8.64
C THR A 254 -5.53 0.70 7.34
N LEU A 255 -6.70 1.31 7.50
CA LEU A 255 -7.59 1.70 6.40
C LEU A 255 -6.97 2.78 5.50
N PRO A 256 -7.27 2.80 4.20
CA PRO A 256 -8.09 1.79 3.52
C PRO A 256 -7.31 0.52 3.18
N ALA A 257 -6.01 0.59 2.91
CA ALA A 257 -5.21 -0.51 2.39
C ALA A 257 -3.72 -0.37 2.71
N HIS A 258 -3.39 -0.05 3.97
CA HIS A 258 -2.01 -0.05 4.46
C HIS A 258 -1.75 -1.33 5.24
N GLY A 259 -0.68 -2.03 4.93
CA GLY A 259 -0.19 -3.20 5.63
C GLY A 259 1.21 -3.00 6.18
N THR A 260 1.60 -3.81 7.16
CA THR A 260 2.96 -3.85 7.68
C THR A 260 3.44 -5.28 7.78
N GLY A 261 4.58 -5.55 7.19
CA GLY A 261 5.21 -6.87 7.22
C GLY A 261 6.58 -6.84 6.55
N PRO A 262 7.37 -7.89 6.67
CA PRO A 262 7.31 -8.91 7.68
C PRO A 262 7.55 -8.35 9.08
N SER A 263 7.09 -9.06 10.11
CA SER A 263 7.30 -8.62 11.50
C SER A 263 8.77 -8.72 11.90
N THR A 264 9.22 -7.78 12.73
CA THR A 264 10.62 -7.57 13.07
C THR A 264 10.88 -7.69 14.57
N PHE A 265 12.11 -8.09 14.94
CA PHE A 265 12.63 -7.95 16.29
C PHE A 265 13.11 -6.51 16.57
N PRO A 266 13.30 -6.12 17.86
CA PRO A 266 13.85 -4.81 18.19
C PRO A 266 15.17 -4.51 17.48
N GLY A 267 15.26 -3.32 16.83
CA GLY A 267 16.45 -2.89 16.09
C GLY A 267 16.51 -3.28 14.62
N GLU A 268 15.69 -4.23 14.16
CA GLU A 268 15.54 -4.52 12.74
C GLU A 268 14.77 -3.39 12.03
N THR A 269 14.96 -3.28 10.71
CA THR A 269 14.21 -2.34 9.86
C THR A 269 12.77 -2.81 9.71
N TYR A 270 11.83 -1.89 9.90
CA TYR A 270 10.42 -2.12 9.67
C TYR A 270 10.09 -2.05 8.17
N PHE A 271 9.07 -2.79 7.77
CA PHE A 271 8.53 -2.77 6.42
C PHE A 271 7.02 -2.52 6.45
N GLY A 272 6.55 -1.79 5.47
CA GLY A 272 5.14 -1.56 5.25
C GLY A 272 4.85 -1.18 3.81
N PHE A 273 3.57 -1.15 3.47
CA PHE A 273 3.13 -0.78 2.14
C PHE A 273 1.73 -0.17 2.14
N THR A 274 1.41 0.47 1.04
CA THR A 274 0.06 0.94 0.73
C THR A 274 -0.34 0.40 -0.63
N MET A 275 -1.48 -0.29 -0.69
CA MET A 275 -2.07 -0.74 -1.96
C MET A 275 -2.95 0.34 -2.55
N VAL A 276 -2.69 0.69 -3.79
CA VAL A 276 -3.47 1.69 -4.54
C VAL A 276 -3.99 1.05 -5.83
N PRO A 277 -5.29 0.82 -5.97
CA PRO A 277 -5.85 0.31 -7.21
C PRO A 277 -5.53 1.24 -8.39
N ILE A 278 -4.93 0.71 -9.46
CA ILE A 278 -4.85 1.38 -10.76
C ILE A 278 -6.21 1.17 -11.45
N THR A 279 -6.58 -0.10 -11.58
CA THR A 279 -7.88 -0.57 -12.06
C THR A 279 -8.42 -1.63 -11.09
N ASP A 280 -9.55 -2.24 -11.39
CA ASP A 280 -10.05 -3.39 -10.62
C ASP A 280 -9.15 -4.64 -10.73
N GLN A 281 -8.22 -4.65 -11.68
CA GLN A 281 -7.39 -5.81 -12.03
C GLN A 281 -5.89 -5.61 -11.80
N SER A 282 -5.48 -4.43 -11.37
CA SER A 282 -4.07 -4.09 -11.15
C SER A 282 -3.94 -2.99 -10.12
N CYS A 283 -2.79 -2.93 -9.45
CA CYS A 283 -2.51 -1.92 -8.45
C CYS A 283 -1.03 -1.54 -8.40
N TRP A 284 -0.77 -0.36 -7.83
CA TRP A 284 0.54 -0.01 -7.31
C TRP A 284 0.64 -0.42 -5.85
N MET A 285 1.71 -1.10 -5.50
CA MET A 285 2.11 -1.32 -4.12
C MET A 285 3.24 -0.33 -3.81
N TYR A 286 2.91 0.73 -3.05
CA TYR A 286 3.92 1.65 -2.52
C TYR A 286 4.56 1.02 -1.31
N CYS A 287 5.83 0.67 -1.42
CA CYS A 287 6.60 -0.04 -0.40
C CYS A 287 7.50 0.92 0.35
N TYR A 288 7.62 0.73 1.64
CA TYR A 288 8.52 1.52 2.47
C TYR A 288 9.21 0.65 3.52
N ALA A 289 10.50 0.96 3.73
CA ALA A 289 11.30 0.42 4.82
C ALA A 289 11.74 1.58 5.70
N TRP A 290 11.73 1.41 7.03
CA TRP A 290 12.14 2.49 7.92
C TRP A 290 12.73 1.97 9.23
N ASN A 291 13.60 2.77 9.82
CA ASN A 291 14.12 2.52 11.15
C ASN A 291 14.15 3.84 11.96
N PRO A 292 13.32 3.98 12.99
CA PRO A 292 13.24 5.22 13.75
C PRO A 292 14.47 5.49 14.66
N VAL A 293 15.34 4.49 14.85
CA VAL A 293 16.45 4.56 15.80
C VAL A 293 17.79 4.77 15.09
N ARG A 294 17.94 4.25 13.87
CA ARG A 294 19.18 4.34 13.09
C ARG A 294 18.92 4.64 11.63
N GLU A 295 19.91 5.20 10.97
CA GLU A 295 19.89 5.37 9.52
C GLU A 295 19.88 4.01 8.80
N ILE A 296 19.25 3.97 7.61
CA ILE A 296 19.36 2.87 6.66
C ILE A 296 20.66 3.08 5.88
N GLY A 297 21.68 2.26 6.20
CA GLY A 297 23.02 2.40 5.63
C GLY A 297 23.08 2.04 4.14
N ALA A 298 24.17 2.40 3.48
CA ALA A 298 24.35 2.20 2.04
C ALA A 298 24.24 0.72 1.60
N GLU A 299 24.77 -0.22 2.40
CA GLU A 299 24.66 -1.66 2.09
C GLU A 299 23.21 -2.14 2.16
N GLU A 300 22.45 -1.67 3.17
CA GLU A 300 21.05 -2.02 3.33
C GLU A 300 20.21 -1.42 2.19
N ARG A 301 20.45 -0.15 1.82
CA ARG A 301 19.81 0.48 0.65
C ARG A 301 20.09 -0.29 -0.64
N ALA A 302 21.32 -0.70 -0.88
CA ALA A 302 21.68 -1.50 -2.05
C ALA A 302 20.97 -2.86 -2.10
N LYS A 303 20.66 -3.47 -0.95
CA LYS A 303 19.82 -4.68 -0.89
C LYS A 303 18.37 -4.38 -1.21
N LEU A 304 17.84 -3.26 -0.70
CA LEU A 304 16.47 -2.82 -0.99
C LEU A 304 16.29 -2.52 -2.49
N ASP A 305 17.26 -1.85 -3.13
CA ASP A 305 17.28 -1.57 -4.56
C ASP A 305 17.27 -2.85 -5.43
N GLN A 306 17.81 -3.94 -4.93
CA GLN A 306 17.86 -5.24 -5.62
C GLN A 306 16.68 -6.16 -5.29
N GLY A 307 15.75 -5.68 -4.48
CA GLY A 307 14.62 -6.46 -3.98
C GLY A 307 14.94 -7.18 -2.66
N HIS A 308 14.31 -6.73 -1.57
CA HIS A 308 14.46 -7.32 -0.25
C HIS A 308 13.19 -7.17 0.59
N GLY A 309 12.88 -8.18 1.40
CA GLY A 309 11.64 -8.21 2.18
C GLY A 309 10.42 -8.19 1.26
N ILE A 310 9.54 -7.23 1.47
CA ILE A 310 8.32 -7.04 0.66
C ILE A 310 8.55 -6.24 -0.64
N ILE A 311 9.78 -5.80 -0.87
CA ILE A 311 10.15 -5.01 -2.04
C ILE A 311 10.68 -5.96 -3.11
N ALA A 312 10.03 -6.00 -4.27
CA ALA A 312 10.48 -6.78 -5.42
C ALA A 312 11.64 -6.09 -6.15
N ASN A 313 12.43 -6.89 -6.85
CA ASN A 313 13.41 -6.35 -7.79
C ASN A 313 12.69 -5.85 -9.04
N THR A 314 12.75 -4.55 -9.29
CA THR A 314 12.02 -3.87 -10.37
C THR A 314 12.94 -3.23 -11.40
N GLY A 315 12.41 -3.01 -12.61
CA GLY A 315 13.00 -2.12 -13.60
C GLY A 315 12.82 -0.64 -13.24
N ALA A 316 13.36 0.24 -14.06
CA ALA A 316 13.22 1.70 -13.90
C ALA A 316 11.76 2.19 -14.04
N ASP A 317 10.87 1.36 -14.54
CA ASP A 317 9.43 1.58 -14.68
C ASP A 317 8.63 0.98 -13.50
N TYR A 318 9.32 0.53 -12.46
CA TYR A 318 8.75 -0.15 -11.27
C TYR A 318 8.02 -1.47 -11.59
N MET A 319 8.22 -2.02 -12.79
CA MET A 319 7.71 -3.35 -13.13
C MET A 319 8.63 -4.42 -12.54
N PRO A 320 8.10 -5.41 -11.80
CA PRO A 320 8.91 -6.51 -11.28
C PRO A 320 9.63 -7.27 -12.40
N ILE A 321 10.93 -7.50 -12.22
CA ILE A 321 11.73 -8.27 -13.21
C ILE A 321 11.19 -9.70 -13.31
N ARG A 322 10.77 -10.29 -12.20
CA ARG A 322 10.05 -11.58 -12.16
C ARG A 322 8.58 -11.30 -12.09
N ASN A 323 7.85 -11.69 -13.12
CA ASN A 323 6.43 -11.38 -13.29
C ASN A 323 5.71 -12.51 -14.03
N ARG A 324 4.42 -12.38 -14.18
CA ARG A 324 3.57 -13.34 -14.90
C ARG A 324 4.06 -13.64 -16.33
N GLY A 325 4.62 -12.66 -17.04
CA GLY A 325 5.07 -12.80 -18.43
C GLY A 325 6.29 -13.71 -18.62
N ASN A 326 7.02 -14.01 -17.55
CA ASN A 326 8.17 -14.91 -17.58
C ASN A 326 8.09 -16.04 -16.53
N ASP A 327 6.88 -16.40 -16.11
CA ASP A 327 6.60 -17.41 -15.08
C ASP A 327 7.44 -17.17 -13.79
N TYR A 328 7.64 -15.90 -13.42
CA TYR A 328 8.44 -15.44 -12.28
C TYR A 328 9.87 -16.02 -12.28
N MET A 329 10.36 -16.42 -13.44
CA MET A 329 11.66 -17.06 -13.65
C MET A 329 11.87 -18.26 -12.71
N ILE A 330 10.85 -19.09 -12.52
CA ILE A 330 10.88 -20.26 -11.66
C ILE A 330 11.98 -21.25 -12.10
N ASP A 331 12.81 -21.67 -11.14
CA ASP A 331 13.82 -22.72 -11.33
C ASP A 331 13.36 -24.01 -10.65
N ARG A 332 13.08 -25.05 -11.45
CA ARG A 332 12.59 -26.33 -10.95
C ARG A 332 13.67 -27.19 -10.27
N GLU A 333 14.93 -26.91 -10.52
CA GLU A 333 16.03 -27.55 -9.80
C GLU A 333 16.22 -26.90 -8.43
N ASP A 334 16.20 -25.57 -8.37
CA ASP A 334 16.16 -24.81 -7.11
C ASP A 334 14.96 -25.25 -6.25
N GLN A 335 13.77 -25.39 -6.85
CA GLN A 335 12.56 -25.84 -6.14
C GLN A 335 12.73 -27.21 -5.48
N ARG A 336 13.47 -28.12 -6.09
CA ARG A 336 13.74 -29.44 -5.51
C ARG A 336 14.77 -29.41 -4.39
N ASN A 337 15.78 -28.55 -4.50
CA ASN A 337 17.01 -28.69 -3.76
C ASN A 337 17.33 -27.53 -2.83
N VAL A 338 16.77 -26.32 -3.04
CA VAL A 338 17.20 -25.09 -2.33
C VAL A 338 16.05 -24.37 -1.66
N SER A 339 15.01 -24.01 -2.42
CA SER A 339 13.86 -23.25 -1.92
C SER A 339 12.54 -23.98 -2.19
N PHE A 340 11.52 -23.72 -1.39
CA PHE A 340 10.22 -24.39 -1.54
C PHE A 340 9.53 -24.05 -2.87
N THR A 341 9.73 -22.83 -3.36
CA THR A 341 9.06 -22.35 -4.59
C THR A 341 9.92 -22.43 -5.85
N GLY A 342 11.26 -22.39 -5.74
CA GLY A 342 12.15 -22.21 -6.88
C GLY A 342 12.13 -20.79 -7.46
N ILE A 343 11.52 -19.83 -6.74
CA ILE A 343 11.45 -18.42 -7.13
C ILE A 343 12.30 -17.61 -6.16
N LYS A 344 13.17 -16.76 -6.69
CA LYS A 344 14.04 -15.88 -5.91
C LYS A 344 13.31 -14.60 -5.53
N GLY A 345 13.50 -14.17 -4.28
CA GLY A 345 12.89 -12.98 -3.70
C GLY A 345 11.59 -13.32 -2.96
N LEU A 346 11.44 -12.77 -1.74
CA LEU A 346 10.24 -12.99 -0.93
C LEU A 346 9.03 -12.32 -1.58
N ALA A 347 9.17 -11.07 -1.99
CA ALA A 347 8.11 -10.33 -2.66
C ALA A 347 7.65 -10.99 -3.97
N GLU A 348 8.59 -11.54 -4.76
CA GLU A 348 8.25 -12.22 -6.02
C GLU A 348 7.53 -13.55 -5.81
N GLN A 349 7.76 -14.23 -4.67
CA GLN A 349 7.00 -15.42 -4.28
C GLN A 349 5.56 -15.05 -3.94
N ASP A 350 5.35 -13.94 -3.21
CA ASP A 350 4.02 -13.43 -2.89
C ASP A 350 3.28 -12.97 -4.14
N LEU A 351 3.93 -12.18 -5.01
CA LEU A 351 3.36 -11.75 -6.29
C LEU A 351 2.92 -12.95 -7.14
N MET A 352 3.77 -13.99 -7.23
CA MET A 352 3.44 -15.20 -7.99
C MET A 352 2.18 -15.87 -7.48
N ILE A 353 2.04 -16.07 -6.17
CA ILE A 353 0.85 -16.72 -5.58
C ILE A 353 -0.39 -15.85 -5.79
N GLN A 354 -0.34 -14.59 -5.45
CA GLN A 354 -1.47 -13.66 -5.50
C GLN A 354 -1.95 -13.43 -6.94
N GLU A 355 -1.02 -13.22 -7.86
CA GLU A 355 -1.35 -13.05 -9.28
C GLU A 355 -1.82 -14.36 -9.93
N SER A 356 -1.32 -15.53 -9.48
CA SER A 356 -1.75 -16.84 -10.00
C SER A 356 -3.22 -17.17 -9.73
N GLN A 357 -3.84 -16.53 -8.73
CA GLN A 357 -5.27 -16.65 -8.42
C GLN A 357 -6.16 -15.99 -9.49
N GLY A 358 -5.57 -15.30 -10.47
CA GLY A 358 -6.27 -14.53 -11.48
C GLY A 358 -6.27 -13.03 -11.15
N ARG A 359 -6.71 -12.21 -12.11
CA ARG A 359 -6.73 -10.75 -11.92
C ARG A 359 -7.71 -10.32 -10.82
N ILE A 360 -8.85 -11.00 -10.72
CA ILE A 360 -9.81 -10.89 -9.63
C ILE A 360 -10.15 -12.29 -9.17
N PHE A 361 -9.82 -12.63 -7.94
CA PHE A 361 -10.11 -13.95 -7.37
C PHE A 361 -11.60 -14.09 -7.05
N ASP A 362 -12.17 -15.24 -7.43
CA ASP A 362 -13.57 -15.58 -7.16
C ASP A 362 -13.72 -16.19 -5.76
N ARG A 363 -14.01 -15.36 -4.77
CA ARG A 363 -14.15 -15.75 -3.35
C ARG A 363 -15.43 -16.51 -3.03
N THR A 364 -16.27 -16.75 -4.03
CA THR A 364 -17.45 -17.65 -3.88
C THR A 364 -17.07 -19.13 -3.88
N LYS A 365 -15.83 -19.45 -4.27
CA LYS A 365 -15.31 -20.82 -4.45
C LYS A 365 -14.22 -21.21 -3.44
N GLU A 366 -13.86 -20.31 -2.55
CA GLU A 366 -12.78 -20.55 -1.56
C GLU A 366 -13.25 -21.46 -0.42
N THR A 367 -12.28 -22.06 0.29
CA THR A 367 -12.50 -22.76 1.55
C THR A 367 -11.65 -22.12 2.63
N LEU A 368 -12.28 -21.36 3.52
CA LEU A 368 -11.61 -20.72 4.64
C LEU A 368 -11.51 -21.64 5.85
N THR A 369 -10.44 -21.48 6.61
CA THR A 369 -10.13 -22.22 7.82
C THR A 369 -9.93 -21.29 9.03
N ALA A 370 -9.58 -21.81 10.18
CA ALA A 370 -9.30 -20.99 11.36
C ALA A 370 -8.05 -20.09 11.19
N THR A 371 -7.13 -20.46 10.31
CA THR A 371 -5.93 -19.67 10.00
C THR A 371 -6.21 -18.45 9.13
N ASP A 372 -7.41 -18.33 8.54
CA ASP A 372 -7.83 -17.18 7.73
C ASP A 372 -8.58 -16.11 8.55
N ALA A 373 -8.50 -16.14 9.88
CA ALA A 373 -9.27 -15.23 10.75
C ALA A 373 -8.98 -13.75 10.46
N ALA A 374 -7.73 -13.39 10.16
CA ALA A 374 -7.34 -12.03 9.82
C ALA A 374 -7.90 -11.59 8.46
N VAL A 375 -7.91 -12.48 7.47
CA VAL A 375 -8.50 -12.27 6.15
C VAL A 375 -10.01 -12.01 6.27
N VAL A 376 -10.71 -12.83 7.07
CA VAL A 376 -12.13 -12.64 7.34
C VAL A 376 -12.40 -11.29 8.00
N ARG A 377 -11.57 -10.91 8.99
CA ARG A 377 -11.68 -9.61 9.67
C ARG A 377 -11.47 -8.45 8.70
N PHE A 378 -10.44 -8.52 7.86
CA PHE A 378 -10.16 -7.52 6.85
C PHE A 378 -11.36 -7.28 5.94
N ARG A 379 -11.84 -8.34 5.28
CA ARG A 379 -13.00 -8.27 4.37
C ARG A 379 -14.21 -7.65 5.05
N ARG A 380 -14.52 -8.10 6.24
CA ARG A 380 -15.64 -7.58 7.03
C ARG A 380 -15.47 -6.08 7.29
N THR A 381 -14.31 -5.64 7.72
CA THR A 381 -14.03 -4.23 8.04
C THR A 381 -14.24 -3.31 6.86
N VAL A 382 -13.70 -3.66 5.68
CA VAL A 382 -13.82 -2.79 4.49
C VAL A 382 -15.20 -2.86 3.85
N LEU A 383 -15.84 -4.04 3.84
CA LEU A 383 -17.20 -4.21 3.33
C LEU A 383 -18.23 -3.45 4.18
N GLU A 384 -18.14 -3.54 5.52
CA GLU A 384 -19.03 -2.80 6.42
C GLU A 384 -18.87 -1.29 6.22
N GLY A 385 -17.63 -0.79 6.11
CA GLY A 385 -17.36 0.63 5.88
C GLY A 385 -17.88 1.12 4.52
N ALA A 386 -17.66 0.37 3.46
CA ALA A 386 -18.15 0.73 2.11
C ALA A 386 -19.69 0.71 2.03
N LYS A 387 -20.34 -0.29 2.67
CA LYS A 387 -21.81 -0.37 2.75
C LYS A 387 -22.38 0.79 3.57
N ALA A 388 -21.81 1.09 4.75
CA ALA A 388 -22.28 2.21 5.59
C ALA A 388 -22.22 3.54 4.82
N LEU A 389 -21.12 3.80 4.13
CA LEU A 389 -21.00 5.00 3.28
C LEU A 389 -22.05 5.02 2.16
N ALA A 390 -22.26 3.89 1.46
CA ALA A 390 -23.20 3.81 0.34
C ALA A 390 -24.68 3.93 0.77
N ASP A 391 -25.05 3.27 1.87
CA ASP A 391 -26.43 3.14 2.31
C ASP A 391 -26.90 4.35 3.13
N THR A 392 -26.02 4.92 3.93
CA THR A 392 -26.37 5.96 4.92
C THR A 392 -25.62 7.28 4.74
N GLY A 393 -24.58 7.31 3.89
CA GLY A 393 -23.67 8.45 3.76
C GLY A 393 -22.73 8.61 4.97
N GLU A 394 -22.58 7.58 5.82
CA GLU A 394 -21.69 7.64 6.97
C GLU A 394 -20.23 7.69 6.53
N GLU A 395 -19.58 8.82 6.80
CA GLU A 395 -18.17 9.02 6.48
C GLU A 395 -17.29 8.14 7.36
N PRO A 396 -16.23 7.46 6.81
CA PRO A 396 -15.37 6.61 7.60
C PRO A 396 -14.59 7.43 8.63
N ALA A 397 -14.88 7.21 9.93
CA ALA A 397 -14.24 7.93 11.03
C ALA A 397 -12.70 7.85 10.96
N ALA A 398 -12.17 6.72 10.53
CA ALA A 398 -10.73 6.49 10.37
C ALA A 398 -10.07 7.51 9.43
N ALA A 399 -10.76 8.00 8.41
CA ALA A 399 -10.21 8.99 7.48
C ALA A 399 -9.86 10.32 8.17
N ARG A 400 -10.43 10.59 9.35
CA ARG A 400 -10.18 11.82 10.13
C ARG A 400 -9.30 11.62 11.36
N MET A 401 -8.84 10.39 11.59
CA MET A 401 -8.00 10.03 12.74
C MET A 401 -6.51 9.96 12.34
N HIS A 402 -5.99 11.01 11.70
CA HIS A 402 -4.65 11.03 11.08
C HIS A 402 -3.53 10.54 12.02
N GLY A 403 -3.54 10.93 13.31
CA GLY A 403 -2.53 10.52 14.30
C GLY A 403 -2.59 9.05 14.69
N ALA A 404 -3.72 8.36 14.48
CA ALA A 404 -3.88 6.95 14.85
C ALA A 404 -3.16 5.98 13.88
N TYR A 405 -2.63 6.49 12.76
CA TYR A 405 -1.89 5.69 11.76
C TYR A 405 -0.43 5.40 12.15
N ARG A 406 0.05 5.92 13.26
CA ARG A 406 1.39 5.62 13.79
C ARG A 406 1.39 4.28 14.50
N VAL A 407 1.45 3.19 13.75
CA VAL A 407 1.49 1.82 14.26
C VAL A 407 2.71 1.07 13.77
N ARG A 408 3.21 0.11 14.53
CA ARG A 408 4.38 -0.72 14.18
C ARG A 408 4.04 -2.20 14.17
N PRO A 409 4.62 -2.97 13.23
CA PRO A 409 4.66 -4.43 13.32
C PRO A 409 5.74 -4.86 14.30
N GLY A 410 5.78 -6.15 14.63
CA GLY A 410 6.85 -6.66 15.47
C GLY A 410 6.88 -8.16 15.64
N SER A 411 7.95 -8.63 16.26
CA SER A 411 8.09 -9.98 16.79
C SER A 411 8.33 -9.92 18.28
N TRP A 412 7.86 -10.96 18.97
CA TRP A 412 8.08 -11.13 20.40
C TRP A 412 8.24 -12.63 20.74
N ILE A 413 9.06 -12.92 21.75
CA ILE A 413 9.26 -14.26 22.28
C ILE A 413 9.19 -14.19 23.79
N GLY A 414 8.47 -15.09 24.42
CA GLY A 414 8.39 -15.20 25.85
C GLY A 414 7.56 -16.39 26.33
N GLY A 415 7.29 -16.44 27.60
CA GLY A 415 6.58 -17.56 28.24
C GLY A 415 5.19 -17.80 27.65
N ASN A 416 4.76 -19.05 27.68
CA ASN A 416 3.46 -19.45 27.12
C ASN A 416 2.24 -18.93 27.93
N GLU A 417 2.47 -18.41 29.13
CA GLU A 417 1.44 -17.83 30.00
C GLU A 417 1.11 -16.35 29.66
N VAL A 418 1.92 -15.71 28.78
CA VAL A 418 1.76 -14.28 28.48
C VAL A 418 0.63 -14.08 27.48
N SER A 419 -0.32 -13.21 27.82
CA SER A 419 -1.43 -12.86 26.93
C SER A 419 -0.98 -11.97 25.78
N PHE A 420 -1.77 -11.88 24.69
CA PHE A 420 -1.43 -11.00 23.57
C PHE A 420 -1.41 -9.52 23.98
N ASP A 421 -2.31 -9.09 24.86
CA ASP A 421 -2.31 -7.72 25.40
C ASP A 421 -1.02 -7.39 26.15
N ASP A 422 -0.52 -8.34 26.96
CA ASP A 422 0.77 -8.18 27.67
C ASP A 422 1.95 -8.15 26.68
N VAL A 423 1.93 -8.99 25.64
CA VAL A 423 2.93 -8.97 24.57
C VAL A 423 2.99 -7.61 23.90
N MET A 424 1.82 -7.01 23.57
CA MET A 424 1.76 -5.68 22.95
C MET A 424 2.30 -4.59 23.87
N LEU A 425 1.93 -4.62 25.16
CA LEU A 425 2.44 -3.68 26.15
C LEU A 425 3.95 -3.81 26.35
N GLU A 426 4.47 -5.02 26.45
CA GLU A 426 5.91 -5.27 26.62
C GLU A 426 6.71 -4.84 25.37
N ARG A 427 6.18 -5.14 24.18
CA ARG A 427 6.88 -4.88 22.91
C ARG A 427 6.84 -3.41 22.49
N PHE A 428 5.71 -2.73 22.71
CA PHE A 428 5.44 -1.40 22.17
C PHE A 428 5.12 -0.34 23.22
N GLY A 429 4.84 -0.71 24.46
CA GLY A 429 4.32 0.19 25.50
C GLY A 429 2.86 0.61 25.27
N ASP A 430 2.19 0.07 24.26
CA ASP A 430 0.81 0.36 23.88
C ASP A 430 0.11 -0.94 23.44
N PRO A 431 -1.13 -1.23 23.92
CA PRO A 431 -1.83 -2.49 23.64
C PRO A 431 -2.21 -2.68 22.16
N LEU A 432 -2.13 -1.65 21.35
CA LEU A 432 -2.45 -1.67 19.91
C LEU A 432 -1.24 -1.42 19.02
N GLY A 433 -0.03 -1.29 19.59
CA GLY A 433 1.21 -1.05 18.87
C GLY A 433 1.33 0.36 18.31
N ARG A 434 0.61 1.32 18.88
CA ARG A 434 0.74 2.74 18.53
C ARG A 434 2.07 3.30 19.04
N VAL A 435 2.63 4.24 18.29
CA VAL A 435 3.84 4.97 18.68
C VAL A 435 3.54 6.45 18.79
N VAL A 436 4.11 7.07 19.82
CA VAL A 436 3.91 8.50 20.12
C VAL A 436 4.90 9.36 19.34
#